data_05cc1bfc43dbc3dab039b932cd8327b5
#
_entry.id   05cc1bfc43dbc3dab039b932cd8327b5
#
_cell.length_a   1.000
_cell.length_b   1.000
_cell.length_c   1.000
_cell.angle_alpha   90.00
_cell.angle_beta   90.00
_cell.angle_gamma   90.00
#
_symmetry.space_group_name_H-M   'P 1'
#
loop_
_entity.id
_entity.type
_entity.pdbx_description
1 polymer ?
#
loop_
_entity_poly.entity_id
_entity_poly.type
_entity_poly.pdbx_seq_one_letter_code
_entity_poly.pdbx_strand_id
1 'polypeptide(L)'
;MLEQIQTPDDVRKLSRAQLPPLAAEVRQFLLETLARTGGHLGANLGVVELTLALHYTFHSPEDRLVWDVSHQCYTHKLLTGRRNDFANLRQLDGLAGFTKRDESVHDAFDAGHGGTSISAALGMVRARALRQIPGRV
;
A
#
# COMPACT_ATOMS: atom_id res chain seq x y z
N MET A 1 12.63 10.64 7.72
CA MET A 1 11.21 10.48 8.13
C MET A 1 10.66 9.12 7.69
N LEU A 2 10.80 8.76 6.42
CA LEU A 2 10.34 7.45 5.90
C LEU A 2 10.92 6.26 6.67
N GLU A 3 12.16 6.37 7.14
CA GLU A 3 12.82 5.30 7.95
C GLU A 3 12.13 5.01 9.27
N GLN A 4 11.37 5.94 9.80
CA GLN A 4 10.65 5.81 11.06
C GLN A 4 9.24 5.24 10.87
N ILE A 5 8.77 5.12 9.61
CA ILE A 5 7.46 4.55 9.30
C ILE A 5 7.59 3.02 9.19
N GLN A 6 7.04 2.31 10.15
CA GLN A 6 6.98 0.85 10.18
C GLN A 6 5.54 0.33 10.05
N THR A 7 4.57 1.16 10.41
CA THR A 7 3.15 0.83 10.39
C THR A 7 2.33 2.00 9.88
N PRO A 8 1.10 1.79 9.40
CA PRO A 8 0.18 2.88 9.06
C PRO A 8 -0.10 3.82 10.24
N ASP A 9 -0.01 3.32 11.48
CA ASP A 9 -0.19 4.16 12.67
C ASP A 9 0.88 5.25 12.79
N ASP A 10 2.08 5.00 12.30
CA ASP A 10 3.13 6.00 12.33
C ASP A 10 2.84 7.15 11.36
N VAL A 11 2.20 6.85 10.23
CA VAL A 11 1.71 7.88 9.30
C VAL A 11 0.65 8.75 9.95
N ARG A 12 -0.29 8.15 10.70
CA ARG A 12 -1.37 8.89 11.38
C ARG A 12 -0.90 9.80 12.52
N LYS A 13 0.26 9.51 13.11
CA LYS A 13 0.88 10.36 14.15
C LYS A 13 1.50 11.64 13.59
N LEU A 14 1.72 11.71 12.28
CA LEU A 14 2.33 12.87 11.64
C LEU A 14 1.34 14.05 11.60
N SER A 15 1.87 15.27 11.69
CA SER A 15 1.10 16.46 11.35
C SER A 15 0.89 16.55 9.83
N ARG A 16 -0.15 17.24 9.38
CA ARG A 16 -0.41 17.46 7.95
C ARG A 16 0.78 18.10 7.22
N ALA A 17 1.51 18.98 7.92
CA ALA A 17 2.69 19.64 7.37
C ALA A 17 3.86 18.67 7.08
N GLN A 18 3.88 17.51 7.71
CA GLN A 18 4.90 16.47 7.50
C GLN A 18 4.58 15.53 6.33
N LEU A 19 3.35 15.52 5.83
CA LEU A 19 2.98 14.63 4.71
C LEU A 19 3.67 14.98 3.40
N PRO A 20 3.77 16.26 2.96
CA PRO A 20 4.50 16.58 1.74
C PRO A 20 6.00 16.21 1.77
N PRO A 21 6.78 16.52 2.83
CA PRO A 21 8.16 16.03 2.91
C PRO A 21 8.25 14.49 2.93
N LEU A 22 7.33 13.78 3.59
CA LEU A 22 7.30 12.31 3.52
C LEU A 22 7.03 11.81 2.09
N ALA A 23 6.11 12.45 1.37
CA ALA A 23 5.85 12.12 -0.03
C ALA A 23 7.11 12.29 -0.90
N ALA A 24 7.89 13.34 -0.66
CA ALA A 24 9.16 13.55 -1.37
C ALA A 24 10.18 12.44 -1.06
N GLU A 25 10.32 12.04 0.20
CA GLU A 25 11.20 10.92 0.59
C GLU A 25 10.74 9.58 -0.05
N VAL A 26 9.42 9.31 -0.08
CA VAL A 26 8.86 8.12 -0.75
C VAL A 26 9.19 8.13 -2.24
N ARG A 27 9.02 9.27 -2.94
CA ARG A 27 9.35 9.40 -4.36
C ARG A 27 10.83 9.13 -4.62
N GLN A 28 11.70 9.73 -3.82
CA GLN A 28 13.14 9.53 -3.94
C GLN A 28 13.51 8.06 -3.74
N PHE A 29 12.98 7.43 -2.70
CA PHE A 29 13.20 6.00 -2.44
C PHE A 29 12.74 5.12 -3.62
N LEU A 30 11.56 5.39 -4.19
CA LEU A 30 11.04 4.65 -5.33
C LEU A 30 11.93 4.83 -6.58
N LEU A 31 12.35 6.06 -6.86
CA LEU A 31 13.25 6.34 -8.00
C LEU A 31 14.56 5.56 -7.88
N GLU A 32 15.22 5.64 -6.73
CA GLU A 32 16.51 4.98 -6.49
C GLU A 32 16.38 3.44 -6.51
N THR A 33 15.32 2.92 -5.92
CA THR A 33 15.11 1.47 -5.83
C THR A 33 14.73 0.89 -7.19
N LEU A 34 13.74 1.47 -7.87
CA LEU A 34 13.25 0.95 -9.14
C LEU A 34 14.25 1.12 -10.29
N ALA A 35 15.18 2.07 -10.18
CA ALA A 35 16.31 2.16 -11.11
C ALA A 35 17.21 0.90 -11.07
N ARG A 36 17.22 0.17 -9.95
CA ARG A 36 18.01 -1.06 -9.77
C ARG A 36 17.19 -2.33 -9.95
N THR A 37 15.99 -2.37 -9.37
CA THR A 37 15.15 -3.59 -9.35
C THR A 37 14.20 -3.69 -10.55
N GLY A 38 13.96 -2.57 -11.24
CA GLY A 38 12.85 -2.46 -12.17
C GLY A 38 11.50 -2.37 -11.42
N GLY A 39 10.43 -2.20 -12.17
CA GLY A 39 9.07 -2.13 -11.61
C GLY A 39 8.20 -1.08 -12.29
N HIS A 40 7.00 -0.84 -11.73
CA HIS A 40 5.99 0.06 -12.28
C HIS A 40 6.18 1.50 -11.75
N LEU A 41 7.17 2.23 -12.29
CA LEU A 41 7.55 3.54 -11.76
C LEU A 41 6.42 4.57 -11.89
N GLY A 42 5.91 4.83 -13.10
CA GLY A 42 4.92 5.87 -13.35
C GLY A 42 3.63 5.69 -12.55
N ALA A 43 3.11 4.45 -12.50
CA ALA A 43 1.92 4.12 -11.74
C ALA A 43 2.07 4.39 -10.23
N ASN A 44 3.25 4.11 -9.68
CA ASN A 44 3.52 4.33 -8.26
C ASN A 44 3.77 5.81 -7.92
N LEU A 45 4.52 6.53 -8.75
CA LEU A 45 4.72 7.97 -8.56
C LEU A 45 3.39 8.75 -8.63
N GLY A 46 2.44 8.30 -9.45
CA GLY A 46 1.14 8.93 -9.62
C GLY A 46 0.22 8.84 -8.40
N VAL A 47 0.48 7.94 -7.45
CA VAL A 47 -0.41 7.68 -6.30
C VAL A 47 0.26 7.83 -4.93
N VAL A 48 1.43 8.44 -4.84
CA VAL A 48 2.14 8.60 -3.57
C VAL A 48 1.29 9.38 -2.57
N GLU A 49 0.82 10.56 -2.92
CA GLU A 49 0.00 11.41 -2.03
C GLU A 49 -1.35 10.76 -1.73
N LEU A 50 -1.98 10.13 -2.71
CA LEU A 50 -3.22 9.38 -2.50
C LEU A 50 -3.02 8.27 -1.47
N THR A 51 -1.96 7.49 -1.59
CA THR A 51 -1.67 6.39 -0.67
C THR A 51 -1.39 6.89 0.75
N LEU A 52 -0.62 7.99 0.88
CA LEU A 52 -0.39 8.65 2.16
C LEU A 52 -1.71 9.14 2.78
N ALA A 53 -2.57 9.78 1.99
CA ALA A 53 -3.87 10.27 2.45
C ALA A 53 -4.79 9.12 2.91
N LEU A 54 -4.79 7.99 2.20
CA LEU A 54 -5.55 6.80 2.58
C LEU A 54 -5.04 6.25 3.93
N HIS A 55 -3.73 6.06 4.11
CA HIS A 55 -3.17 5.57 5.36
C HIS A 55 -3.23 6.58 6.51
N TYR A 56 -3.30 7.87 6.20
CA TYR A 56 -3.53 8.91 7.19
C TYR A 56 -4.97 8.94 7.71
N THR A 57 -5.94 8.56 6.85
CA THR A 57 -7.37 8.69 7.12
C THR A 57 -8.00 7.39 7.60
N PHE A 58 -7.60 6.25 7.03
CA PHE A 58 -8.19 4.94 7.28
C PHE A 58 -7.30 4.07 8.16
N HIS A 59 -7.93 3.21 8.96
CA HIS A 59 -7.28 2.34 9.93
C HIS A 59 -7.04 0.95 9.35
N SER A 60 -6.03 0.80 8.47
CA SER A 60 -5.63 -0.52 7.98
C SER A 60 -4.93 -1.31 9.10
N PRO A 61 -5.23 -2.61 9.29
CA PRO A 61 -6.00 -3.50 8.41
C PRO A 61 -7.51 -3.58 8.71
N GLU A 62 -8.04 -2.88 9.73
CA GLU A 62 -9.48 -2.87 10.05
C GLU A 62 -10.27 -2.31 8.86
N ASP A 63 -9.86 -1.17 8.32
CA ASP A 63 -10.33 -0.67 7.03
C ASP A 63 -9.55 -1.37 5.91
N ARG A 64 -10.23 -1.90 4.92
CA ARG A 64 -9.64 -2.67 3.82
C ARG A 64 -9.37 -1.79 2.62
N LEU A 65 -8.10 -1.63 2.25
CA LEU A 65 -7.70 -0.95 1.02
C LEU A 65 -7.56 -1.99 -0.10
N VAL A 66 -8.37 -1.88 -1.12
CA VAL A 66 -8.34 -2.77 -2.30
C VAL A 66 -7.79 -2.00 -3.49
N TRP A 67 -6.73 -2.52 -4.08
CA TRP A 67 -6.05 -1.92 -5.23
C TRP A 67 -6.45 -2.65 -6.51
N ASP A 68 -6.95 -1.93 -7.50
CA ASP A 68 -7.20 -2.54 -8.81
C ASP A 68 -5.87 -2.82 -9.51
N VAL A 69 -5.71 -3.98 -10.12
CA VAL A 69 -4.42 -4.51 -10.60
C VAL A 69 -3.39 -4.63 -9.47
N SER A 70 -3.25 -3.61 -8.65
CA SER A 70 -2.30 -3.40 -7.55
C SER A 70 -0.82 -3.18 -7.93
N HIS A 71 -0.52 -2.94 -9.20
CA HIS A 71 0.84 -2.59 -9.63
C HIS A 71 1.31 -1.22 -9.09
N GLN A 72 0.41 -0.39 -8.57
CA GLN A 72 0.65 0.91 -7.92
C GLN A 72 0.75 0.82 -6.39
N CYS A 73 0.99 -0.38 -5.81
CA CYS A 73 0.95 -0.61 -4.36
C CYS A 73 2.28 -0.37 -3.62
N TYR A 74 3.32 0.15 -4.28
CA TYR A 74 4.65 0.21 -3.64
C TYR A 74 4.69 1.17 -2.45
N THR A 75 4.07 2.33 -2.54
CA THR A 75 3.93 3.23 -1.39
C THR A 75 3.16 2.56 -0.24
N HIS A 76 2.08 1.82 -0.54
CA HIS A 76 1.36 1.02 0.45
C HIS A 76 2.28 0.01 1.16
N LYS A 77 3.12 -0.71 0.40
CA LYS A 77 4.09 -1.65 0.97
C LYS A 77 5.13 -0.94 1.86
N LEU A 78 5.61 0.23 1.45
CA LEU A 78 6.53 1.05 2.26
C LEU A 78 5.91 1.44 3.60
N LEU A 79 4.65 1.90 3.59
CA LEU A 79 3.95 2.37 4.79
C LEU A 79 3.46 1.23 5.71
N THR A 80 3.56 0.00 5.26
CA THR A 80 3.14 -1.21 5.99
C THR A 80 4.33 -2.11 6.38
N GLY A 81 5.52 -1.50 6.55
CA GLY A 81 6.68 -2.13 7.17
C GLY A 81 7.60 -2.93 6.25
N ARG A 82 7.33 -2.98 4.94
CA ARG A 82 8.09 -3.82 3.99
C ARG A 82 9.24 -3.08 3.28
N ARG A 83 9.67 -1.92 3.79
CA ARG A 83 10.71 -1.10 3.16
C ARG A 83 12.01 -1.85 2.91
N ASN A 84 12.44 -2.66 3.87
CA ASN A 84 13.71 -3.37 3.79
C ASN A 84 13.72 -4.48 2.73
N ASP A 85 12.55 -4.99 2.36
CA ASP A 85 12.40 -6.06 1.38
C ASP A 85 12.43 -5.56 -0.08
N PHE A 86 12.41 -4.25 -0.27
CA PHE A 86 12.43 -3.63 -1.60
C PHE A 86 13.70 -3.92 -2.41
N ALA A 87 14.80 -4.28 -1.75
CA ALA A 87 16.00 -4.73 -2.44
C ALA A 87 15.76 -5.98 -3.32
N ASN A 88 14.78 -6.81 -2.94
CA ASN A 88 14.39 -8.02 -3.63
C ASN A 88 13.01 -7.89 -4.31
N LEU A 89 12.56 -6.68 -4.60
CA LEU A 89 11.29 -6.43 -5.28
C LEU A 89 11.25 -7.17 -6.62
N ARG A 90 10.19 -7.99 -6.84
CA ARG A 90 9.95 -8.79 -8.05
C ARG A 90 11.02 -9.87 -8.33
N GLN A 91 11.86 -10.18 -7.36
CA GLN A 91 12.77 -11.32 -7.41
C GLN A 91 12.06 -12.60 -6.93
N LEU A 92 12.63 -13.75 -7.28
CA LEU A 92 12.18 -15.03 -6.73
C LEU A 92 12.33 -15.01 -5.20
N ASP A 93 11.30 -15.43 -4.51
CA ASP A 93 11.19 -15.41 -3.03
C ASP A 93 11.36 -14.00 -2.41
N GLY A 94 11.29 -12.94 -3.22
CA GLY A 94 11.32 -11.56 -2.79
C GLY A 94 9.93 -10.92 -2.71
N LEU A 95 9.91 -9.61 -2.49
CA LEU A 95 8.69 -8.82 -2.39
C LEU A 95 7.93 -8.82 -3.72
N ALA A 96 6.65 -9.21 -3.72
CA ALA A 96 5.82 -9.22 -4.92
C ALA A 96 5.58 -7.80 -5.45
N GLY A 97 5.45 -7.68 -6.78
CA GLY A 97 5.11 -6.42 -7.44
C GLY A 97 3.62 -6.03 -7.34
N PHE A 98 2.82 -6.84 -6.64
CA PHE A 98 1.37 -6.70 -6.43
C PHE A 98 1.05 -6.95 -4.96
N THR A 99 -0.18 -6.64 -4.53
CA THR A 99 -0.63 -7.01 -3.18
C THR A 99 -0.78 -8.52 -3.05
N LYS A 100 -0.33 -9.03 -1.89
CA LYS A 100 -0.36 -10.45 -1.53
C LYS A 100 -0.76 -10.60 -0.06
N ARG A 101 -1.83 -11.33 0.23
CA ARG A 101 -2.34 -11.55 1.59
C ARG A 101 -1.38 -12.36 2.48
N ASP A 102 -0.53 -13.15 1.89
CA ASP A 102 0.51 -13.91 2.57
C ASP A 102 1.75 -13.06 2.92
N GLU A 103 1.93 -11.89 2.29
CA GLU A 103 2.98 -10.94 2.66
C GLU A 103 2.61 -10.04 3.83
N SER A 104 1.34 -9.64 3.92
CA SER A 104 0.92 -8.65 4.93
C SER A 104 -0.57 -8.71 5.21
N VAL A 105 -0.94 -8.54 6.49
CA VAL A 105 -2.34 -8.37 6.92
C VAL A 105 -3.01 -7.12 6.33
N HIS A 106 -2.20 -6.16 5.85
CA HIS A 106 -2.67 -4.93 5.20
C HIS A 106 -3.07 -5.14 3.75
N ASP A 107 -2.64 -6.23 3.11
CA ASP A 107 -3.00 -6.57 1.73
C ASP A 107 -4.36 -7.30 1.74
N ALA A 108 -5.42 -6.56 1.48
CA ALA A 108 -6.80 -7.06 1.61
C ALA A 108 -7.19 -8.08 0.52
N PHE A 109 -6.51 -8.05 -0.63
CA PHE A 109 -6.85 -8.85 -1.80
C PHE A 109 -5.60 -9.13 -2.66
N ASP A 110 -5.47 -10.38 -3.14
CA ASP A 110 -4.43 -10.76 -4.09
C ASP A 110 -4.86 -10.29 -5.47
N ALA A 111 -4.19 -9.28 -6.00
CA ALA A 111 -4.54 -8.68 -7.29
C ALA A 111 -3.43 -8.87 -8.33
N GLY A 112 -3.70 -8.51 -9.56
CA GLY A 112 -2.79 -8.62 -10.70
C GLY A 112 -3.50 -8.39 -12.04
N HIS A 113 -4.83 -8.56 -12.08
CA HIS A 113 -5.68 -8.29 -13.25
C HIS A 113 -6.57 -7.08 -13.01
N GLY A 114 -6.79 -6.28 -14.06
CA GLY A 114 -7.65 -5.10 -14.00
C GLY A 114 -9.13 -5.46 -13.89
N GLY A 115 -9.90 -4.56 -13.25
CA GLY A 115 -11.36 -4.66 -13.15
C GLY A 115 -11.88 -5.60 -12.05
N THR A 116 -11.01 -6.18 -11.21
CA THR A 116 -11.42 -7.12 -10.17
C THR A 116 -11.73 -6.46 -8.82
N SER A 117 -11.22 -5.25 -8.59
CA SER A 117 -11.28 -4.57 -7.29
C SER A 117 -12.70 -4.25 -6.84
N ILE A 118 -13.57 -3.81 -7.73
CA ILE A 118 -14.96 -3.43 -7.40
C ILE A 118 -15.73 -4.65 -6.91
N SER A 119 -15.66 -5.78 -7.63
CA SER A 119 -16.33 -7.03 -7.23
C SER A 119 -15.79 -7.56 -5.91
N ALA A 120 -14.47 -7.54 -5.72
CA ALA A 120 -13.82 -7.96 -4.48
C ALA A 120 -14.26 -7.07 -3.30
N ALA A 121 -14.21 -5.74 -3.47
CA ALA A 121 -14.64 -4.79 -2.44
C ALA A 121 -16.12 -4.95 -2.10
N LEU A 122 -17.00 -5.11 -3.09
CA LEU A 122 -18.42 -5.35 -2.86
C LEU A 122 -18.65 -6.63 -2.03
N GLY A 123 -17.97 -7.71 -2.38
CA GLY A 123 -18.02 -8.96 -1.62
C GLY A 123 -17.58 -8.78 -0.16
N MET A 124 -16.48 -8.04 0.07
CA MET A 124 -15.99 -7.73 1.41
C MET A 124 -16.98 -6.89 2.21
N VAL A 125 -17.55 -5.84 1.61
CA VAL A 125 -18.59 -4.99 2.26
C VAL A 125 -19.78 -5.83 2.68
N ARG A 126 -20.29 -6.69 1.79
CA ARG A 126 -21.45 -7.56 2.08
C ARG A 126 -21.14 -8.58 3.17
N ALA A 127 -19.98 -9.21 3.13
CA ALA A 127 -19.54 -10.16 4.15
C ALA A 127 -19.42 -9.49 5.53
N ARG A 128 -18.85 -8.28 5.59
CA ARG A 128 -18.73 -7.51 6.84
C ARG A 128 -20.09 -7.14 7.40
N ALA A 129 -21.01 -6.67 6.56
CA ALA A 129 -22.37 -6.32 6.96
C ALA A 129 -23.12 -7.55 7.57
N LEU A 130 -23.05 -8.71 6.91
CA LEU A 130 -23.68 -9.95 7.39
C LEU A 130 -23.07 -10.45 8.71
N ARG A 131 -21.78 -10.24 8.92
CA ARG A 131 -21.05 -10.68 10.12
C ARG A 131 -20.96 -9.60 11.20
N GLN A 132 -21.52 -8.42 10.95
CA GLN A 132 -21.45 -7.26 11.85
C GLN A 132 -20.01 -6.87 12.22
N ILE A 133 -19.07 -7.01 11.28
CA ILE A 133 -17.67 -6.64 11.48
C ILE A 133 -17.52 -5.13 11.14
N PRO A 134 -17.01 -4.30 12.07
CA PRO A 134 -16.80 -2.87 11.82
C PRO A 134 -15.70 -2.62 10.80
N GLY A 135 -15.58 -1.35 10.35
CA GLY A 135 -14.58 -0.89 9.38
C GLY A 135 -15.13 -0.76 7.97
N ARG A 136 -14.34 -0.14 7.11
CA ARG A 136 -14.67 0.19 5.71
C ARG A 136 -13.94 -0.71 4.71
N VAL A 137 -14.40 -0.64 3.46
CA VAL A 137 -13.69 -1.18 2.30
C VAL A 137 -13.67 -0.10 1.23
#